data_cb8aa5d7b51122662f8dcc7f43abe311
#
_entry.id   cb8aa5d7b51122662f8dcc7f43abe311
#
_cell.length_a   1.000
_cell.length_b   1.000
_cell.length_c   1.000
_cell.angle_alpha   90.00
_cell.angle_beta   90.00
_cell.angle_gamma   90.00
#
_symmetry.space_group_name_H-M   'P 1'
#
loop_
_entity.id
_entity.type
_entity.pdbx_description
1 polymer ?
#
loop_
_entity_poly.entity_id
_entity_poly.type
_entity_poly.pdbx_seq_one_letter_code
_entity_poly.pdbx_strand_id
1 'polypeptide(L)'
;MRYLPRDVYDCLPCSYVAVGCAYENTNGKAFNLPLQDGLKDDGYFTLDNMNKFIRGIFSVKKKVYYKRNERMILSEFLKTNTENCIVCLLGHYIFVSEKDYWSFFDNANDDVVCVWYLQVI
;
A
#
# COMPACT_ATOMS: atom_id res chain seq x y z
N MET A 1 13.83 2.23 7.61
CA MET A 1 13.34 3.45 8.27
C MET A 1 11.82 3.44 8.31
N ARG A 2 11.26 3.68 9.43
CA ARG A 2 9.82 3.74 9.59
C ARG A 2 9.34 5.17 9.44
N TYR A 3 8.54 5.40 8.43
CA TYR A 3 7.84 6.66 8.26
C TYR A 3 6.35 6.41 8.39
N LEU A 4 5.75 6.94 9.42
CA LEU A 4 4.30 6.86 9.58
C LEU A 4 3.68 8.16 9.14
N PRO A 5 2.57 8.11 8.42
CA PRO A 5 1.81 9.32 8.13
C PRO A 5 1.38 9.97 9.44
N ARG A 6 1.12 11.24 9.37
CA ARG A 6 0.74 11.99 10.55
C ARG A 6 -0.59 11.52 11.13
N ASP A 7 -0.79 11.87 12.36
CA ASP A 7 -1.94 11.55 13.22
C ASP A 7 -3.32 11.86 12.65
N VAL A 8 -3.43 12.59 11.57
CA VAL A 8 -4.70 12.83 10.88
C VAL A 8 -5.24 11.61 10.15
N TYR A 9 -4.51 10.51 10.13
CA TYR A 9 -4.84 9.36 9.30
C TYR A 9 -5.84 8.39 9.93
N ASP A 10 -6.19 8.57 11.18
CA ASP A 10 -7.17 7.70 11.85
C ASP A 10 -8.54 7.68 11.18
N CYS A 11 -8.88 8.77 10.49
CA CYS A 11 -10.17 8.91 9.80
C CYS A 11 -10.09 8.68 8.30
N LEU A 12 -8.94 8.24 7.80
CA LEU A 12 -8.71 8.09 6.36
C LEU A 12 -8.74 6.61 5.95
N PRO A 13 -9.18 6.33 4.72
CA PRO A 13 -9.14 4.98 4.19
C PRO A 13 -7.71 4.43 4.15
N CYS A 14 -7.55 3.14 4.43
CA CYS A 14 -6.23 2.50 4.42
C CYS A 14 -5.54 2.59 3.06
N SER A 15 -6.30 2.58 1.97
CA SER A 15 -5.76 2.76 0.62
C SER A 15 -5.07 4.12 0.46
N TYR A 16 -5.72 5.18 0.94
CA TYR A 16 -5.15 6.53 0.91
C TYR A 16 -3.90 6.61 1.79
N VAL A 17 -3.95 6.02 2.98
CA VAL A 17 -2.83 6.00 3.91
C VAL A 17 -1.63 5.27 3.30
N ALA A 18 -1.86 4.13 2.67
CA ALA A 18 -0.79 3.36 2.03
C ALA A 18 -0.12 4.17 0.92
N VAL A 19 -0.90 4.84 0.07
CA VAL A 19 -0.37 5.69 -0.99
C VAL A 19 0.36 6.89 -0.41
N GLY A 20 -0.19 7.51 0.62
CA GLY A 20 0.45 8.63 1.30
C GLY A 20 1.79 8.26 1.92
N CYS A 21 1.85 7.11 2.61
CA CYS A 21 3.11 6.59 3.15
C CYS A 21 4.13 6.37 2.05
N ALA A 22 3.71 5.75 0.96
CA ALA A 22 4.60 5.49 -0.17
C ALA A 22 5.14 6.79 -0.77
N TYR A 23 4.25 7.75 -0.99
CA TYR A 23 4.63 9.05 -1.56
C TYR A 23 5.63 9.78 -0.66
N GLU A 24 5.33 9.90 0.62
CA GLU A 24 6.18 10.63 1.56
C GLU A 24 7.53 9.95 1.75
N ASN A 25 7.57 8.62 1.71
CA ASN A 25 8.83 7.88 1.82
C ASN A 25 9.70 7.97 0.57
N THR A 26 9.10 8.07 -0.61
CA THR A 26 9.85 8.13 -1.87
C THR A 26 10.19 9.56 -2.29
N ASN A 27 9.39 10.54 -1.91
CA ASN A 27 9.57 11.94 -2.34
C ASN A 27 10.03 12.89 -1.23
N GLY A 28 9.89 12.50 0.02
CA GLY A 28 10.27 13.33 1.16
C GLY A 28 9.37 14.54 1.39
N LYS A 29 8.20 14.58 0.75
CA LYS A 29 7.24 15.68 0.85
C LYS A 29 5.91 15.17 1.37
N ALA A 30 5.14 16.03 2.03
CA ALA A 30 3.81 15.68 2.51
C ALA A 30 2.88 15.35 1.35
N PHE A 31 2.03 14.34 1.55
CA PHE A 31 1.04 13.94 0.57
C PHE A 31 -0.26 14.68 0.84
N ASN A 32 -0.70 15.51 -0.12
CA ASN A 32 -1.83 16.41 0.07
C ASN A 32 -2.90 16.31 -1.02
N LEU A 33 -2.99 15.20 -1.71
CA LEU A 33 -4.05 15.03 -2.70
C LEU A 33 -5.41 14.95 -2.01
N PRO A 34 -6.44 15.64 -2.55
CA PRO A 34 -7.78 15.51 -2.01
C PRO A 34 -8.31 14.09 -2.18
N LEU A 35 -9.09 13.62 -1.21
CA LEU A 35 -9.75 12.33 -1.28
C LEU A 35 -10.72 12.29 -2.44
N GLN A 36 -10.62 11.25 -3.26
CA GLN A 36 -11.58 10.98 -4.32
C GLN A 36 -12.85 10.35 -3.72
N ASP A 37 -13.98 10.52 -4.40
CA ASP A 37 -15.25 10.06 -3.88
C ASP A 37 -15.30 8.56 -3.58
N GLY A 38 -14.68 7.74 -4.42
CA GLY A 38 -14.61 6.30 -4.19
C GLY A 38 -13.76 5.86 -3.01
N LEU A 39 -12.96 6.78 -2.42
CA LEU A 39 -12.12 6.48 -1.27
C LEU A 39 -12.77 6.82 0.06
N LYS A 40 -13.89 7.56 0.04
CA LYS A 40 -14.48 8.14 1.25
C LYS A 40 -15.29 7.18 2.09
N ASP A 41 -15.81 6.11 1.50
CA ASP A 41 -16.95 5.42 2.11
C ASP A 41 -16.57 4.38 3.16
N ASP A 42 -15.45 3.68 3.06
CA ASP A 42 -15.18 2.58 3.99
C ASP A 42 -13.72 2.14 4.08
N GLY A 43 -12.83 2.82 3.40
CA GLY A 43 -11.45 2.36 3.31
C GLY A 43 -11.25 1.20 2.34
N TYR A 44 -12.30 0.75 1.69
CA TYR A 44 -12.19 -0.27 0.65
C TYR A 44 -12.16 0.39 -0.70
N PHE A 45 -11.10 0.08 -1.42
CA PHE A 45 -10.94 0.51 -2.80
C PHE A 45 -10.88 -0.75 -3.63
N THR A 46 -11.67 -0.83 -4.68
CA THR A 46 -11.55 -1.98 -5.59
C THR A 46 -10.15 -2.01 -6.16
N LEU A 47 -9.69 -3.21 -6.54
CA LEU A 47 -8.35 -3.34 -7.14
C LEU A 47 -8.20 -2.48 -8.38
N ASP A 48 -9.25 -2.34 -9.19
CA ASP A 48 -9.22 -1.49 -10.38
C ASP A 48 -9.05 -0.02 -10.04
N ASN A 49 -9.81 0.48 -9.06
CA ASN A 49 -9.71 1.86 -8.62
C ASN A 49 -8.37 2.13 -7.96
N MET A 50 -7.89 1.21 -7.13
CA MET A 50 -6.59 1.33 -6.49
C MET A 50 -5.47 1.35 -7.52
N ASN A 51 -5.56 0.51 -8.54
CA ASN A 51 -4.59 0.49 -9.63
C ASN A 51 -4.51 1.85 -10.35
N LYS A 52 -5.67 2.45 -10.63
CA LYS A 52 -5.72 3.79 -11.25
C LYS A 52 -5.13 4.85 -10.33
N PHE A 53 -5.45 4.79 -9.05
CA PHE A 53 -4.96 5.74 -8.07
C PHE A 53 -3.43 5.68 -7.97
N ILE A 54 -2.89 4.47 -7.81
CA ILE A 54 -1.44 4.28 -7.72
C ILE A 54 -0.75 4.75 -8.99
N ARG A 55 -1.24 4.37 -10.15
CA ARG A 55 -0.62 4.72 -11.44
C ARG A 55 -0.74 6.20 -11.78
N GLY A 56 -1.67 6.91 -11.16
CA GLY A 56 -1.77 8.37 -11.30
C GLY A 56 -0.69 9.12 -10.52
N ILE A 57 -0.02 8.45 -9.59
CA ILE A 57 0.97 9.07 -8.69
C ILE A 57 2.36 8.49 -8.91
N PHE A 58 2.45 7.19 -9.16
CA PHE A 58 3.71 6.46 -9.25
C PHE A 58 3.88 5.80 -10.62
N SER A 59 5.14 5.63 -11.02
CA SER A 59 5.48 4.66 -12.05
C SER A 59 5.50 3.27 -11.42
N VAL A 60 4.68 2.37 -11.95
CA VAL A 60 4.59 1.01 -11.45
C VAL A 60 5.47 0.11 -12.30
N LYS A 61 6.47 -0.49 -11.67
CA LYS A 61 7.40 -1.39 -12.33
C LYS A 61 6.71 -2.67 -12.77
N LYS A 62 5.90 -3.25 -11.88
CA LYS A 62 5.02 -4.37 -12.19
C LYS A 62 3.93 -4.50 -11.13
N LYS A 63 2.84 -5.14 -11.50
CA LYS A 63 1.73 -5.49 -10.62
C LYS A 63 1.60 -7.01 -10.63
N VAL A 64 1.52 -7.61 -9.44
CA VAL A 64 1.33 -9.06 -9.29
C VAL A 64 0.07 -9.32 -8.49
N TYR A 65 -0.86 -10.05 -9.09
CA TYR A 65 -2.06 -10.52 -8.41
C TYR A 65 -1.89 -12.00 -8.07
N TYR A 66 -2.13 -12.36 -6.81
CA TYR A 66 -2.03 -13.73 -6.36
C TYR A 66 -3.42 -14.36 -6.26
N LYS A 67 -3.62 -15.45 -6.96
CA LYS A 67 -4.85 -16.23 -6.84
C LYS A 67 -4.95 -16.83 -5.44
N ARG A 68 -6.16 -17.14 -5.01
CA ARG A 68 -6.44 -17.58 -3.64
C ARG A 68 -5.51 -18.69 -3.13
N ASN A 69 -5.17 -19.65 -4.00
CA ASN A 69 -4.31 -20.78 -3.64
C ASN A 69 -2.81 -20.48 -3.79
N GLU A 70 -2.45 -19.28 -4.24
CA GLU A 70 -1.06 -18.87 -4.43
C GLU A 70 -0.61 -17.83 -3.41
N ARG A 71 -1.51 -17.38 -2.55
CA ARG A 71 -1.25 -16.30 -1.61
C ARG A 71 -0.34 -16.77 -0.49
N MET A 72 0.60 -15.89 -0.13
CA MET A 72 1.44 -16.08 1.05
C MET A 72 1.06 -15.04 2.09
N ILE A 73 1.40 -15.28 3.34
CA ILE A 73 1.21 -14.29 4.40
C ILE A 73 2.29 -13.20 4.27
N LEU A 74 1.99 -12.03 4.83
CA LEU A 74 2.88 -10.88 4.72
C LEU A 74 4.28 -11.17 5.26
N SER A 75 4.39 -11.86 6.40
CA SER A 75 5.70 -12.17 6.98
C SER A 75 6.59 -12.99 6.01
N GLU A 76 6.00 -13.90 5.24
CA GLU A 76 6.74 -14.64 4.23
C GLU A 76 7.13 -13.77 3.05
N PHE A 77 6.23 -12.89 2.60
CA PHE A 77 6.51 -11.94 1.53
C PHE A 77 7.70 -11.04 1.88
N LEU A 78 7.75 -10.55 3.12
CA LEU A 78 8.80 -9.64 3.57
C LEU A 78 10.17 -10.28 3.59
N LYS A 79 10.28 -11.60 3.76
CA LYS A 79 11.58 -12.29 3.81
C LYS A 79 12.39 -12.13 2.52
N THR A 80 11.70 -12.07 1.40
CA THR A 80 12.36 -12.01 0.08
C THR A 80 12.20 -10.68 -0.62
N ASN A 81 11.37 -9.78 -0.11
CA ASN A 81 11.13 -8.49 -0.76
C ASN A 81 12.29 -7.53 -0.54
N THR A 82 12.72 -6.86 -1.61
CA THR A 82 13.79 -5.86 -1.57
C THR A 82 13.34 -4.51 -2.14
N GLU A 83 12.05 -4.35 -2.45
CA GLU A 83 11.54 -3.20 -3.19
C GLU A 83 10.50 -2.42 -2.39
N ASN A 84 10.23 -1.19 -2.84
CA ASN A 84 9.12 -0.41 -2.34
C ASN A 84 7.84 -0.87 -3.04
N CYS A 85 6.83 -1.20 -2.27
CA CYS A 85 5.58 -1.77 -2.78
C CYS A 85 4.39 -1.18 -2.06
N ILE A 86 3.27 -1.07 -2.78
CA ILE A 86 1.97 -0.98 -2.13
C ILE A 86 1.36 -2.36 -2.21
N VAL A 87 0.90 -2.87 -1.08
CA VAL A 87 0.43 -4.24 -0.95
C VAL A 87 -1.03 -4.25 -0.53
N CYS A 88 -1.85 -4.96 -1.29
CA CYS A 88 -3.21 -5.27 -0.90
C CYS A 88 -3.19 -6.57 -0.10
N LEU A 89 -3.54 -6.48 1.16
CA LEU A 89 -3.83 -7.62 2.00
C LEU A 89 -5.31 -7.95 1.91
N LEU A 90 -5.71 -9.07 2.43
CA LEU A 90 -7.13 -9.41 2.46
C LEU A 90 -7.88 -8.41 3.35
N GLY A 91 -8.57 -7.46 2.69
CA GLY A 91 -9.33 -6.41 3.37
C GLY A 91 -8.53 -5.19 3.86
N HIS A 92 -7.28 -5.02 3.42
CA HIS A 92 -6.47 -3.90 3.88
C HIS A 92 -5.37 -3.56 2.87
N TYR A 93 -4.93 -2.29 2.86
CA TYR A 93 -3.79 -1.85 2.04
C TYR A 93 -2.69 -1.32 2.94
N ILE A 94 -1.45 -1.63 2.60
CA ILE A 94 -0.28 -1.17 3.33
C ILE A 94 0.83 -0.73 2.37
N PHE A 95 1.77 0.04 2.88
CA PHE A 95 3.03 0.33 2.19
C PHE A 95 4.14 -0.55 2.75
N VAL A 96 4.93 -1.15 1.87
CA VAL A 96 6.09 -1.97 2.22
C VAL A 96 7.34 -1.34 1.63
N SER A 97 8.36 -1.16 2.47
CA SER A 97 9.69 -0.74 2.03
C SER A 97 10.69 -1.81 2.44
N GLU A 98 11.21 -2.53 1.46
CA GLU A 98 12.11 -3.66 1.66
C GLU A 98 11.48 -4.73 2.57
N LYS A 99 11.87 -4.80 3.85
CA LYS A 99 11.37 -5.78 4.81
C LYS A 99 10.50 -5.16 5.91
N ASP A 100 10.25 -3.84 5.84
CA ASP A 100 9.41 -3.12 6.79
C ASP A 100 8.07 -2.75 6.15
N TYR A 101 7.04 -2.61 6.98
CA TYR A 101 5.74 -2.17 6.49
C TYR A 101 5.12 -1.16 7.45
N TRP A 102 4.17 -0.39 6.92
CA TRP A 102 3.43 0.62 7.66
C TRP A 102 1.98 0.25 7.71
N SER A 103 1.51 0.03 8.92
CA SER A 103 0.10 -0.27 9.19
C SER A 103 -0.22 0.13 10.63
N PHE A 104 -1.50 0.37 10.89
CA PHE A 104 -1.97 0.58 12.25
C PHE A 104 -2.14 -0.72 13.03
N PHE A 105 -2.03 -1.87 12.36
CA PHE A 105 -2.28 -3.18 12.93
C PHE A 105 -1.12 -4.11 12.62
N ASP A 106 -1.02 -5.17 13.40
CA ASP A 106 -0.12 -6.27 13.07
C ASP A 106 -0.76 -7.08 11.95
N ASN A 107 -0.17 -6.99 10.77
CA ASN A 107 -0.66 -7.66 9.57
C ASN A 107 0.23 -8.82 9.13
N ALA A 108 1.14 -9.27 9.97
CA ALA A 108 2.15 -10.26 9.59
C ALA A 108 1.55 -11.58 9.09
N ASN A 109 0.38 -11.96 9.58
CA ASN A 109 -0.30 -13.19 9.22
C ASN A 109 -1.41 -13.01 8.18
N ASP A 110 -1.57 -11.80 7.63
CA ASP A 110 -2.59 -11.55 6.62
C ASP A 110 -2.10 -11.96 5.24
N ASP A 111 -3.03 -12.49 4.43
CA ASP A 111 -2.71 -12.94 3.07
C ASP A 111 -2.41 -11.76 2.16
N VAL A 112 -1.35 -11.89 1.37
CA VAL A 112 -1.00 -10.94 0.32
C VAL A 112 -1.82 -11.27 -0.93
N VAL A 113 -2.63 -10.31 -1.37
CA VAL A 113 -3.54 -10.48 -2.52
C VAL A 113 -2.96 -9.90 -3.79
N CYS A 114 -2.41 -8.69 -3.69
CA CYS A 114 -1.88 -7.98 -4.86
C CYS A 114 -0.74 -7.08 -4.44
N VAL A 115 0.25 -6.95 -5.31
CA VAL A 115 1.44 -6.12 -5.03
C VAL A 115 1.69 -5.22 -6.22
N TRP A 116 1.83 -3.92 -5.96
CA TRP A 116 2.32 -2.94 -6.94
C TRP A 116 3.76 -2.59 -6.57
N TYR A 117 4.69 -3.01 -7.41
CA TYR A 117 6.10 -2.68 -7.24
C TYR A 117 6.36 -1.30 -7.82
N LEU A 118 6.78 -0.38 -6.96
CA LEU A 118 6.99 1.00 -7.36
C LEU A 118 8.39 1.18 -7.93
N GLN A 119 8.45 1.96 -9.02
CA GLN A 119 9.73 2.32 -9.59
C GLN A 119 10.27 3.52 -8.83
N VAL A 120 11.45 3.37 -8.26
CA VAL A 120 12.16 4.47 -7.64
C VAL A 120 12.87 5.24 -8.75
N ILE A 121 12.59 6.52 -8.79
CA ILE A 121 13.25 7.42 -9.74
C ILE A 121 14.54 7.94 -9.15
#